data_534f6a327efdb1cf654b533ed18b6b5f
#
_entry.id   534f6a327efdb1cf654b533ed18b6b5f
#
_cell.length_a   1.000
_cell.length_b   1.000
_cell.length_c   1.000
_cell.angle_alpha   90.00
_cell.angle_beta   90.00
_cell.angle_gamma   90.00
#
_symmetry.space_group_name_H-M   'P 1'
#
loop_
_entity.id
_entity.type
_entity.pdbx_description
1 polymer ?
#
loop_
_entity_poly.entity_id
_entity_poly.type
_entity_poly.pdbx_seq_one_letter_code
_entity_poly.pdbx_strand_id
1 'polypeptide(L)'
;MSEPRFSYSLAQLQEMSADVLRRAKDAGATAAEAEISLGFGQNVSVRMGETETIEYNRDKGVSVTVYFGQQKGHASTSDLSPQAIQDTASAACNIARYTAKDEFCGLADADLMAKDIPDLDLYHPWALSVDEAIALAKECERSAREVDARISNSEGASVSTYEGMFAYANSHGFNGGYATSRQGISCSVIAEEADSMQRDYWYTTARSAKDLDSAAAVGRLAGERTVRRLGSKRIKTARVPVLFEASLASGLISHLVSAISGGNLYRKSTFLLDSLGKQVMSSHITIEEQPHLLKGLASSPFDNE
;
A
#
# COMPACT_ATOMS: atom_id res chain seq x y z
N MET A 1 25.02 -19.97 -2.88
CA MET A 1 24.69 -18.54 -2.68
C MET A 1 23.30 -18.37 -3.28
N SER A 2 22.32 -17.95 -2.49
CA SER A 2 20.98 -17.63 -3.02
C SER A 2 21.12 -16.47 -3.99
N GLU A 3 20.45 -16.55 -5.13
CA GLU A 3 20.36 -15.43 -6.08
C GLU A 3 19.89 -14.17 -5.35
N PRO A 4 20.43 -12.98 -5.74
CA PRO A 4 19.97 -11.74 -5.13
C PRO A 4 18.45 -11.56 -5.39
N ARG A 5 17.68 -11.28 -4.35
CA ARG A 5 16.21 -11.13 -4.44
C ARG A 5 15.79 -10.01 -5.37
N PHE A 6 16.56 -8.92 -5.41
CA PHE A 6 16.35 -7.80 -6.33
C PHE A 6 17.37 -7.81 -7.47
N SER A 7 16.93 -7.44 -8.66
CA SER A 7 17.80 -7.34 -9.85
C SER A 7 18.84 -6.22 -9.77
N TYR A 8 18.63 -5.24 -8.89
CA TYR A 8 19.49 -4.10 -8.64
C TYR A 8 19.62 -3.86 -7.14
N SER A 9 20.76 -3.32 -6.71
CA SER A 9 20.96 -2.84 -5.35
C SER A 9 20.34 -1.45 -5.17
N LEU A 10 20.10 -1.05 -3.94
CA LEU A 10 19.60 0.30 -3.63
C LEU A 10 20.53 1.39 -4.19
N ALA A 11 21.84 1.21 -4.07
CA ALA A 11 22.80 2.16 -4.62
C ALA A 11 22.67 2.30 -6.16
N GLN A 12 22.42 1.20 -6.87
CA GLN A 12 22.18 1.27 -8.31
C GLN A 12 20.88 2.01 -8.65
N LEU A 13 19.80 1.84 -7.86
CA LEU A 13 18.57 2.61 -8.06
C LEU A 13 18.80 4.10 -7.81
N GLN A 14 19.54 4.45 -6.78
CA GLN A 14 19.91 5.84 -6.47
C GLN A 14 20.78 6.46 -7.57
N GLU A 15 21.70 5.70 -8.16
CA GLU A 15 22.48 6.14 -9.30
C GLU A 15 21.63 6.37 -10.55
N MET A 16 20.69 5.47 -10.83
CA MET A 16 19.72 5.62 -11.92
C MET A 16 18.83 6.85 -11.70
N SER A 17 18.33 7.09 -10.50
CA SER A 17 17.54 8.28 -10.18
C SER A 17 18.33 9.56 -10.42
N ALA A 18 19.59 9.60 -10.03
CA ALA A 18 20.48 10.74 -10.30
C ALA A 18 20.72 10.94 -11.81
N ASP A 19 20.82 9.86 -12.59
CA ASP A 19 20.94 9.94 -14.06
C ASP A 19 19.68 10.53 -14.69
N VAL A 20 18.49 10.13 -14.25
CA VAL A 20 17.21 10.71 -14.70
C VAL A 20 17.18 12.21 -14.48
N LEU A 21 17.55 12.67 -13.27
CA LEU A 21 17.57 14.10 -12.93
C LEU A 21 18.57 14.89 -13.79
N ARG A 22 19.75 14.33 -14.04
CA ARG A 22 20.74 14.95 -14.93
C ARG A 22 20.18 15.14 -16.33
N ARG A 23 19.53 14.12 -16.91
CA ARG A 23 18.90 14.18 -18.24
C ARG A 23 17.79 15.21 -18.29
N ALA A 24 16.94 15.31 -17.26
CA ALA A 24 15.90 16.31 -17.16
C ALA A 24 16.51 17.74 -17.15
N LYS A 25 17.57 17.95 -16.40
CA LYS A 25 18.31 19.21 -16.33
C LYS A 25 18.93 19.58 -17.67
N ASP A 26 19.58 18.63 -18.35
CA ASP A 26 20.20 18.83 -19.67
C ASP A 26 19.14 19.18 -20.75
N ALA A 27 17.92 18.68 -20.58
CA ALA A 27 16.77 19.06 -21.40
C ALA A 27 16.15 20.42 -21.06
N GLY A 28 16.69 21.12 -20.04
CA GLY A 28 16.31 22.48 -19.64
C GLY A 28 15.20 22.55 -18.59
N ALA A 29 14.88 21.44 -17.89
CA ALA A 29 13.94 21.48 -16.77
C ALA A 29 14.47 22.36 -15.63
N THR A 30 13.61 23.16 -15.02
CA THR A 30 13.94 24.03 -13.88
C THR A 30 14.00 23.25 -12.58
N ALA A 31 13.20 22.19 -12.46
CA ALA A 31 13.23 21.23 -11.37
C ALA A 31 12.78 19.86 -11.89
N ALA A 32 13.14 18.81 -11.18
CA ALA A 32 12.74 17.44 -11.50
C ALA A 32 12.80 16.55 -10.25
N GLU A 33 12.03 15.48 -10.32
CA GLU A 33 12.05 14.37 -9.37
C GLU A 33 11.96 13.04 -10.11
N ALA A 34 12.53 12.01 -9.53
CA ALA A 34 12.56 10.67 -10.11
C ALA A 34 12.33 9.63 -9.03
N GLU A 35 11.50 8.66 -9.35
CA GLU A 35 11.23 7.49 -8.52
C GLU A 35 11.60 6.23 -9.28
N ILE A 36 12.25 5.28 -8.61
CA ILE A 36 12.51 3.95 -9.13
C ILE A 36 12.07 2.93 -8.11
N SER A 37 11.28 1.98 -8.56
CA SER A 37 10.77 0.91 -7.71
C SER A 37 11.02 -0.47 -8.30
N LEU A 38 11.28 -1.41 -7.42
CA LEU A 38 11.31 -2.84 -7.70
C LEU A 38 10.38 -3.52 -6.71
N GLY A 39 9.61 -4.47 -7.18
CA GLY A 39 8.74 -5.28 -6.33
C GLY A 39 8.70 -6.71 -6.81
N PHE A 40 8.59 -7.64 -5.90
CA PHE A 40 8.18 -8.98 -6.22
C PHE A 40 7.36 -9.57 -5.07
N GLY A 41 6.49 -10.49 -5.41
CA GLY A 41 5.63 -11.14 -4.46
C GLY A 41 5.17 -12.48 -4.94
N GLN A 42 4.66 -13.25 -4.00
CA GLN A 42 4.00 -14.51 -4.23
C GLN A 42 2.62 -14.43 -3.58
N ASN A 43 1.60 -14.90 -4.26
CA ASN A 43 0.29 -15.11 -3.70
C ASN A 43 -0.18 -16.52 -4.03
N VAL A 44 -0.51 -17.28 -2.98
CA VAL A 44 -1.03 -18.65 -3.11
C VAL A 44 -2.41 -18.67 -2.50
N SER A 45 -3.41 -19.11 -3.26
CA SER A 45 -4.77 -19.32 -2.78
C SER A 45 -5.19 -20.78 -2.82
N VAL A 46 -5.97 -21.14 -1.83
CA VAL A 46 -6.58 -22.46 -1.68
C VAL A 46 -8.08 -22.26 -1.51
N ARG A 47 -8.88 -23.09 -2.18
CA ARG A 47 -10.32 -23.10 -2.03
C ARG A 47 -10.84 -24.53 -1.92
N MET A 48 -11.69 -24.78 -0.93
CA MET A 48 -12.28 -26.11 -0.63
C MET A 48 -11.21 -27.22 -0.49
N GLY A 49 -10.04 -26.87 0.07
CA GLY A 49 -8.92 -27.78 0.28
C GLY A 49 -8.01 -27.99 -0.93
N GLU A 50 -8.36 -27.44 -2.09
CA GLU A 50 -7.57 -27.55 -3.32
C GLU A 50 -6.84 -26.24 -3.62
N THR A 51 -5.67 -26.33 -4.22
CA THR A 51 -4.93 -25.15 -4.67
C THR A 51 -5.65 -24.51 -5.86
N GLU A 52 -6.01 -23.23 -5.72
CA GLU A 52 -6.74 -22.51 -6.75
C GLU A 52 -5.82 -21.66 -7.63
N THR A 53 -4.93 -20.86 -6.99
CA THR A 53 -3.97 -20.04 -7.75
C THR A 53 -2.60 -20.06 -7.09
N ILE A 54 -1.56 -19.93 -7.94
CA ILE A 54 -0.19 -19.65 -7.56
C ILE A 54 0.28 -18.53 -8.48
N GLU A 55 0.48 -17.35 -7.91
CA GLU A 55 0.85 -16.16 -8.66
C GLU A 55 2.19 -15.63 -8.17
N TYR A 56 3.04 -15.24 -9.11
CA TYR A 56 4.26 -14.51 -8.89
C TYR A 56 4.17 -13.18 -9.59
N ASN A 57 4.31 -12.11 -8.84
CA ASN A 57 4.38 -10.76 -9.37
C ASN A 57 5.83 -10.27 -9.29
N ARG A 58 6.31 -9.70 -10.38
CA ARG A 58 7.62 -9.05 -10.42
C ARG A 58 7.47 -7.74 -11.19
N ASP A 59 7.43 -6.67 -10.44
CA ASP A 59 7.22 -5.33 -10.94
C ASP A 59 8.50 -4.52 -10.86
N LYS A 60 8.67 -3.62 -11.80
CA LYS A 60 9.72 -2.60 -11.80
C LYS A 60 9.20 -1.37 -12.53
N GLY A 61 9.68 -0.21 -12.13
CA GLY A 61 9.29 1.03 -12.78
C GLY A 61 10.25 2.15 -12.48
N VAL A 62 10.32 3.07 -13.42
CA VAL A 62 10.85 4.40 -13.22
C VAL A 62 9.78 5.41 -13.60
N SER A 63 9.58 6.40 -12.77
CA SER A 63 8.77 7.56 -13.09
C SER A 63 9.59 8.83 -12.93
N VAL A 64 9.29 9.81 -13.75
CA VAL A 64 9.94 11.12 -13.71
C VAL A 64 8.88 12.21 -13.82
N THR A 65 8.98 13.17 -12.93
CA THR A 65 8.23 14.41 -13.01
C THR A 65 9.21 15.54 -13.25
N VAL A 66 8.92 16.41 -14.20
CA VAL A 66 9.75 17.55 -14.54
C VAL A 66 8.92 18.83 -14.50
N TYR A 67 9.59 19.93 -14.20
CA TYR A 67 9.00 21.25 -14.10
C TYR A 67 9.75 22.23 -15.00
N PHE A 68 8.98 23.04 -15.77
CA PHE A 68 9.46 24.21 -16.49
C PHE A 68 8.77 25.44 -15.89
N GLY A 69 9.35 26.00 -14.84
CA GLY A 69 8.66 26.96 -13.96
C GLY A 69 7.43 26.31 -13.32
N GLN A 70 6.25 26.79 -13.63
CA GLN A 70 4.97 26.31 -13.12
C GLN A 70 4.25 25.31 -14.06
N GLN A 71 4.95 24.73 -15.01
CA GLN A 71 4.43 23.72 -15.92
C GLN A 71 4.98 22.34 -15.55
N LYS A 72 4.11 21.37 -15.33
CA LYS A 72 4.46 20.00 -14.87
C LYS A 72 4.25 18.99 -16.00
N GLY A 73 5.21 18.09 -16.16
CA GLY A 73 5.08 16.93 -17.02
C GLY A 73 5.53 15.68 -16.29
N HIS A 74 4.80 14.58 -16.48
CA HIS A 74 5.08 13.29 -15.87
C HIS A 74 5.09 12.21 -16.92
N ALA A 75 6.02 11.27 -16.81
CA ALA A 75 6.07 10.05 -17.61
C ALA A 75 6.67 8.90 -16.81
N SER A 76 6.31 7.68 -17.15
CA SER A 76 6.81 6.46 -16.51
C SER A 76 7.02 5.33 -17.51
N THR A 77 7.88 4.39 -17.15
CA THR A 77 8.10 3.14 -17.90
C THR A 77 8.45 2.00 -16.96
N SER A 78 8.17 0.77 -17.34
CA SER A 78 8.63 -0.45 -16.66
C SER A 78 9.97 -0.97 -17.22
N ASP A 79 10.51 -0.37 -18.27
CA ASP A 79 11.81 -0.72 -18.83
C ASP A 79 12.90 0.17 -18.23
N LEU A 80 13.83 -0.43 -17.47
CA LEU A 80 14.96 0.26 -16.82
C LEU A 80 16.20 0.33 -17.72
N SER A 81 16.09 0.06 -19.02
CA SER A 81 17.20 0.26 -19.94
C SER A 81 17.56 1.75 -20.07
N PRO A 82 18.85 2.09 -20.30
CA PRO A 82 19.28 3.48 -20.45
C PRO A 82 18.53 4.25 -21.53
N GLN A 83 18.11 3.57 -22.60
CA GLN A 83 17.34 4.18 -23.69
C GLN A 83 15.91 4.49 -23.23
N ALA A 84 15.21 3.55 -22.58
CA ALA A 84 13.86 3.76 -22.10
C ALA A 84 13.79 4.87 -21.04
N ILE A 85 14.79 4.95 -20.16
CA ILE A 85 14.95 6.05 -19.18
C ILE A 85 15.09 7.39 -19.91
N GLN A 86 15.95 7.46 -20.96
CA GLN A 86 16.13 8.67 -21.75
C GLN A 86 14.83 9.09 -22.45
N ASP A 87 14.12 8.15 -23.04
CA ASP A 87 12.86 8.41 -23.77
C ASP A 87 11.77 8.89 -22.80
N THR A 88 11.72 8.30 -21.60
CA THR A 88 10.78 8.68 -20.53
C THR A 88 11.04 10.11 -20.02
N ALA A 89 12.30 10.46 -19.76
CA ALA A 89 12.67 11.82 -19.35
C ALA A 89 12.34 12.83 -20.45
N SER A 90 12.60 12.49 -21.73
CA SER A 90 12.27 13.32 -22.87
C SER A 90 10.76 13.49 -23.04
N ALA A 91 9.97 12.44 -22.84
CA ALA A 91 8.51 12.48 -22.90
C ALA A 91 7.96 13.41 -21.80
N ALA A 92 8.43 13.27 -20.54
CA ALA A 92 8.02 14.14 -19.44
C ALA A 92 8.33 15.62 -19.75
N CYS A 93 9.53 15.92 -20.27
CA CYS A 93 9.90 17.28 -20.67
C CYS A 93 8.99 17.84 -21.78
N ASN A 94 8.64 17.01 -22.75
CA ASN A 94 7.75 17.43 -23.84
C ASN A 94 6.33 17.70 -23.30
N ILE A 95 5.80 16.85 -22.43
CA ILE A 95 4.50 17.08 -21.78
C ILE A 95 4.52 18.40 -21.02
N ALA A 96 5.53 18.64 -20.18
CA ALA A 96 5.61 19.84 -19.35
C ALA A 96 5.56 21.14 -20.19
N ARG A 97 6.25 21.17 -21.33
CA ARG A 97 6.30 22.36 -22.21
C ARG A 97 4.93 22.78 -22.75
N TYR A 98 3.98 21.85 -22.85
CA TYR A 98 2.65 22.10 -23.41
C TYR A 98 1.53 22.08 -22.35
N THR A 99 1.86 21.77 -21.08
CA THR A 99 0.89 21.78 -19.98
C THR A 99 0.61 23.24 -19.57
N ALA A 100 -0.62 23.52 -19.14
CA ALA A 100 -0.98 24.80 -18.57
C ALA A 100 -0.19 25.09 -17.28
N LYS A 101 0.05 26.35 -17.00
CA LYS A 101 0.70 26.80 -15.76
C LYS A 101 -0.25 26.58 -14.59
N ASP A 102 0.29 26.08 -13.48
CA ASP A 102 -0.36 25.97 -12.20
C ASP A 102 0.55 26.59 -11.13
N GLU A 103 0.06 27.63 -10.45
CA GLU A 103 0.84 28.38 -9.45
C GLU A 103 1.26 27.54 -8.24
N PHE A 104 0.59 26.43 -7.99
CA PHE A 104 0.90 25.48 -6.91
C PHE A 104 1.77 24.31 -7.36
N CYS A 105 2.24 24.33 -8.60
CA CYS A 105 3.04 23.24 -9.16
C CYS A 105 4.53 23.46 -8.88
N GLY A 106 5.19 22.47 -8.28
CA GLY A 106 6.63 22.52 -7.97
C GLY A 106 7.05 21.40 -7.02
N LEU A 107 8.35 21.36 -6.75
CA LEU A 107 8.87 20.57 -5.61
C LEU A 107 8.58 21.32 -4.31
N ALA A 108 8.53 20.60 -3.20
CA ALA A 108 8.59 21.19 -1.87
C ALA A 108 9.87 22.02 -1.72
N ASP A 109 9.86 23.02 -0.82
CA ASP A 109 10.99 23.92 -0.61
C ASP A 109 12.25 23.14 -0.21
N ALA A 110 13.42 23.59 -0.66
CA ALA A 110 14.68 22.87 -0.47
C ALA A 110 15.08 22.70 1.00
N ASP A 111 14.65 23.58 1.89
CA ASP A 111 14.89 23.51 3.33
C ASP A 111 14.01 22.47 4.04
N LEU A 112 12.93 22.01 3.40
CA LEU A 112 12.06 20.93 3.87
C LEU A 112 12.57 19.53 3.52
N MET A 113 13.62 19.42 2.70
CA MET A 113 14.19 18.12 2.33
C MET A 113 14.69 17.37 3.56
N ALA A 114 14.36 16.07 3.62
CA ALA A 114 14.82 15.18 4.69
C ALA A 114 16.36 15.16 4.72
N LYS A 115 16.94 15.37 5.90
CA LYS A 115 18.39 15.34 6.12
C LYS A 115 18.86 13.99 6.63
N ASP A 116 18.04 13.37 7.43
CA ASP A 116 18.26 12.05 8.01
C ASP A 116 17.20 11.08 7.50
N ILE A 117 17.61 9.90 7.12
CA ILE A 117 16.73 8.80 6.70
C ILE A 117 16.82 7.72 7.78
N PRO A 118 15.87 7.67 8.71
CA PRO A 118 15.90 6.70 9.81
C PRO A 118 15.69 5.28 9.29
N ASP A 119 16.36 4.31 9.90
CA ASP A 119 16.02 2.90 9.72
C ASP A 119 14.78 2.57 10.56
N LEU A 120 13.69 2.27 9.88
CA LEU A 120 12.40 1.95 10.50
C LEU A 120 12.13 0.44 10.58
N ASP A 121 13.13 -0.39 10.32
CA ASP A 121 13.04 -1.85 10.37
C ASP A 121 11.91 -2.40 9.47
N LEU A 122 11.84 -1.94 8.20
CA LEU A 122 10.73 -2.22 7.30
C LEU A 122 10.92 -3.47 6.44
N TYR A 123 12.10 -4.09 6.43
CA TYR A 123 12.45 -5.17 5.51
C TYR A 123 12.75 -6.48 6.22
N HIS A 124 11.81 -7.41 6.15
CA HIS A 124 11.87 -8.76 6.74
C HIS A 124 11.46 -9.79 5.68
N PRO A 125 12.37 -10.21 4.82
CA PRO A 125 12.06 -11.16 3.76
C PRO A 125 11.60 -12.51 4.34
N TRP A 126 10.53 -13.07 3.77
CA TRP A 126 10.04 -14.38 4.13
C TRP A 126 10.37 -15.37 3.01
N ALA A 127 11.33 -16.27 3.26
CA ALA A 127 11.71 -17.31 2.32
C ALA A 127 10.70 -18.47 2.36
N LEU A 128 9.47 -18.21 1.95
CA LEU A 128 8.36 -19.15 1.92
C LEU A 128 8.32 -19.86 0.57
N SER A 129 8.41 -21.20 0.58
CA SER A 129 8.19 -22.01 -0.61
C SER A 129 6.69 -22.10 -0.96
N VAL A 130 6.39 -22.44 -2.21
CA VAL A 130 5.00 -22.63 -2.65
C VAL A 130 4.30 -23.71 -1.83
N ASP A 131 4.98 -24.82 -1.56
CA ASP A 131 4.38 -25.93 -0.81
C ASP A 131 4.07 -25.55 0.64
N GLU A 132 4.95 -24.76 1.29
CA GLU A 132 4.69 -24.21 2.62
C GLU A 132 3.53 -23.19 2.59
N ALA A 133 3.45 -22.34 1.57
CA ALA A 133 2.33 -21.41 1.42
C ALA A 133 1.00 -22.14 1.22
N ILE A 134 0.98 -23.19 0.39
CA ILE A 134 -0.19 -24.06 0.21
C ILE A 134 -0.59 -24.71 1.54
N ALA A 135 0.37 -25.26 2.29
CA ALA A 135 0.10 -25.88 3.58
C ALA A 135 -0.52 -24.91 4.58
N LEU A 136 0.01 -23.69 4.68
CA LEU A 136 -0.54 -22.62 5.53
C LEU A 136 -1.95 -22.20 5.09
N ALA A 137 -2.18 -22.03 3.79
CA ALA A 137 -3.49 -21.67 3.27
C ALA A 137 -4.54 -22.77 3.53
N LYS A 138 -4.17 -24.05 3.32
CA LYS A 138 -5.03 -25.21 3.66
C LYS A 138 -5.33 -25.27 5.14
N GLU A 139 -4.36 -25.06 6.01
CA GLU A 139 -4.56 -25.01 7.46
C GLU A 139 -5.54 -23.88 7.85
N CYS A 140 -5.36 -22.70 7.26
CA CYS A 140 -6.21 -21.54 7.51
C CYS A 140 -7.67 -21.84 7.13
N GLU A 141 -7.90 -22.28 5.90
CA GLU A 141 -9.24 -22.63 5.41
C GLU A 141 -9.90 -23.77 6.20
N ARG A 142 -9.15 -24.83 6.46
CA ARG A 142 -9.64 -25.96 7.27
C ARG A 142 -10.08 -25.49 8.66
N SER A 143 -9.25 -24.70 9.33
CA SER A 143 -9.57 -24.15 10.66
C SER A 143 -10.81 -23.27 10.67
N ALA A 144 -11.08 -22.55 9.58
CA ALA A 144 -12.33 -21.79 9.43
C ALA A 144 -13.55 -22.68 9.26
N ARG A 145 -13.47 -23.70 8.42
CA ARG A 145 -14.57 -24.60 8.11
C ARG A 145 -14.92 -25.57 9.27
N GLU A 146 -13.95 -25.88 10.10
CA GLU A 146 -14.14 -26.73 11.30
C GLU A 146 -14.85 -26.03 12.47
N VAL A 147 -15.05 -24.70 12.40
CA VAL A 147 -15.72 -23.92 13.46
C VAL A 147 -17.19 -24.33 13.63
N ASP A 148 -17.91 -24.55 12.52
CA ASP A 148 -19.32 -24.87 12.56
C ASP A 148 -19.73 -25.58 11.25
N ALA A 149 -20.56 -26.63 11.37
CA ALA A 149 -21.03 -27.40 10.22
C ALA A 149 -21.86 -26.57 9.20
N ARG A 150 -22.39 -25.42 9.61
CA ARG A 150 -23.10 -24.49 8.72
C ARG A 150 -22.17 -23.72 7.79
N ILE A 151 -20.86 -23.77 7.99
CA ILE A 151 -19.89 -23.24 7.03
C ILE A 151 -19.75 -24.27 5.90
N SER A 152 -20.64 -24.14 4.92
CA SER A 152 -20.79 -25.10 3.81
C SER A 152 -19.87 -24.80 2.62
N ASN A 153 -19.37 -23.55 2.50
CA ASN A 153 -18.57 -23.09 1.36
C ASN A 153 -17.46 -22.16 1.80
N SER A 154 -16.54 -21.89 0.89
CA SER A 154 -15.38 -21.03 1.10
C SER A 154 -15.14 -20.17 -0.15
N GLU A 155 -14.70 -18.95 0.04
CA GLU A 155 -14.08 -18.13 -1.00
C GLU A 155 -12.56 -18.34 -1.03
N GLY A 156 -12.07 -19.13 -0.09
CA GLY A 156 -10.67 -19.54 0.00
C GLY A 156 -9.91 -18.89 1.15
N ALA A 157 -8.70 -19.39 1.31
CA ALA A 157 -7.66 -18.75 2.10
C ALA A 157 -6.45 -18.45 1.23
N SER A 158 -5.75 -17.37 1.52
CA SER A 158 -4.56 -17.00 0.79
C SER A 158 -3.40 -16.66 1.71
N VAL A 159 -2.19 -16.94 1.22
CA VAL A 159 -0.92 -16.54 1.82
C VAL A 159 -0.16 -15.70 0.81
N SER A 160 0.22 -14.50 1.20
CA SER A 160 0.92 -13.56 0.34
C SER A 160 2.23 -13.09 0.95
N THR A 161 3.24 -12.93 0.09
CA THR A 161 4.50 -12.25 0.41
C THR A 161 4.70 -11.11 -0.57
N TYR A 162 5.28 -10.03 -0.09
CA TYR A 162 5.71 -8.91 -0.93
C TYR A 162 7.03 -8.35 -0.40
N GLU A 163 7.95 -8.08 -1.30
CA GLU A 163 9.19 -7.39 -1.05
C GLU A 163 9.33 -6.27 -2.08
N GLY A 164 9.65 -5.08 -1.62
CA GLY A 164 9.83 -3.91 -2.46
C GLY A 164 11.12 -3.17 -2.13
N MET A 165 11.69 -2.51 -3.12
CA MET A 165 12.81 -1.57 -2.98
C MET A 165 12.44 -0.30 -3.75
N PHE A 166 12.62 0.83 -3.10
CA PHE A 166 12.23 2.14 -3.59
C PHE A 166 13.39 3.11 -3.47
N ALA A 167 13.61 3.92 -4.51
CA ALA A 167 14.54 5.04 -4.48
C ALA A 167 13.84 6.28 -5.05
N TYR A 168 14.04 7.42 -4.41
CA TYR A 168 13.54 8.72 -4.82
C TYR A 168 14.69 9.73 -4.80
N ALA A 169 14.73 10.57 -5.82
CA ALA A 169 15.65 11.69 -5.89
C ALA A 169 14.98 12.92 -6.48
N ASN A 170 15.43 14.11 -6.09
CA ASN A 170 14.94 15.35 -6.65
C ASN A 170 16.07 16.38 -6.90
N SER A 171 15.79 17.40 -7.67
CA SER A 171 16.75 18.42 -8.08
C SER A 171 17.17 19.39 -6.94
N HIS A 172 16.57 19.31 -5.75
CA HIS A 172 17.02 20.00 -4.54
C HIS A 172 18.15 19.26 -3.81
N GLY A 173 18.62 18.13 -4.37
CA GLY A 173 19.76 17.37 -3.87
C GLY A 173 19.42 16.20 -2.97
N PHE A 174 18.14 15.92 -2.73
CA PHE A 174 17.73 14.71 -2.03
C PHE A 174 17.91 13.49 -2.93
N ASN A 175 18.45 12.41 -2.37
CA ASN A 175 18.53 11.09 -3.00
C ASN A 175 18.52 10.03 -1.91
N GLY A 176 17.38 9.43 -1.69
CA GLY A 176 17.12 8.44 -0.64
C GLY A 176 16.43 7.19 -1.17
N GLY A 177 16.38 6.17 -0.34
CA GLY A 177 15.65 4.95 -0.67
C GLY A 177 15.72 3.92 0.44
N TYR A 178 14.85 2.93 0.34
CA TYR A 178 14.73 1.87 1.34
C TYR A 178 14.07 0.62 0.76
N ALA A 179 14.25 -0.49 1.46
CA ALA A 179 13.55 -1.74 1.17
C ALA A 179 12.40 -1.95 2.14
N THR A 180 11.35 -2.62 1.69
CA THR A 180 10.18 -2.97 2.50
C THR A 180 9.75 -4.40 2.25
N SER A 181 9.00 -4.96 3.19
CA SER A 181 8.30 -6.22 3.01
C SER A 181 6.89 -6.15 3.60
N ARG A 182 5.99 -6.98 3.10
CA ARG A 182 4.66 -7.18 3.66
C ARG A 182 4.27 -8.63 3.49
N GLN A 183 3.83 -9.24 4.56
CA GLN A 183 3.37 -10.62 4.61
C GLN A 183 1.90 -10.64 5.02
N GLY A 184 1.13 -11.62 4.54
CA GLY A 184 -0.27 -11.71 4.89
C GLY A 184 -0.84 -13.11 4.79
N ILE A 185 -1.82 -13.39 5.66
CA ILE A 185 -2.66 -14.57 5.62
C ILE A 185 -4.11 -14.11 5.75
N SER A 186 -4.99 -14.60 4.91
CA SER A 186 -6.42 -14.26 4.95
C SER A 186 -7.30 -15.46 4.67
N CYS A 187 -8.52 -15.44 5.16
CA CYS A 187 -9.53 -16.45 4.88
C CYS A 187 -10.91 -15.80 4.81
N SER A 188 -11.72 -16.24 3.86
CA SER A 188 -13.12 -15.84 3.71
C SER A 188 -13.97 -17.07 3.52
N VAL A 189 -14.99 -17.25 4.37
CA VAL A 189 -15.88 -18.41 4.33
C VAL A 189 -17.35 -18.01 4.30
N ILE A 190 -18.18 -18.96 3.91
CA ILE A 190 -19.63 -18.77 3.73
C ILE A 190 -20.35 -19.79 4.62
N ALA A 191 -21.28 -19.29 5.45
CA ALA A 191 -22.17 -20.10 6.25
C ALA A 191 -23.60 -19.97 5.76
N GLU A 192 -24.34 -21.07 5.83
CA GLU A 192 -25.74 -21.17 5.41
C GLU A 192 -26.60 -21.70 6.54
N GLU A 193 -27.78 -21.09 6.72
CA GLU A 193 -28.79 -21.53 7.66
C GLU A 193 -30.18 -21.25 7.06
N ALA A 194 -30.96 -22.28 6.82
CA ALA A 194 -32.24 -22.19 6.11
C ALA A 194 -32.06 -21.47 4.76
N ASP A 195 -32.80 -20.39 4.51
CA ASP A 195 -32.72 -19.59 3.28
C ASP A 195 -31.74 -18.41 3.38
N SER A 196 -30.90 -18.37 4.43
CA SER A 196 -29.95 -17.27 4.69
C SER A 196 -28.52 -17.73 4.48
N MET A 197 -27.80 -16.97 3.68
CA MET A 197 -26.36 -17.12 3.46
C MET A 197 -25.63 -15.91 4.00
N GLN A 198 -24.55 -16.12 4.74
CA GLN A 198 -23.71 -15.08 5.29
C GLN A 198 -22.24 -15.35 4.96
N ARG A 199 -21.50 -14.30 4.72
CA ARG A 199 -20.07 -14.34 4.46
C ARG A 199 -19.35 -13.35 5.39
N ASP A 200 -18.21 -13.75 5.90
CA ASP A 200 -17.25 -12.86 6.56
C ASP A 200 -15.84 -13.38 6.38
N TYR A 201 -14.86 -12.61 6.80
CA TYR A 201 -13.46 -12.89 6.62
C TYR A 201 -12.65 -12.44 7.84
N TRP A 202 -11.42 -12.93 7.90
CA TRP A 202 -10.38 -12.38 8.77
C TRP A 202 -9.03 -12.45 8.07
N TYR A 203 -8.09 -11.63 8.54
CA TYR A 203 -6.73 -11.59 8.02
C TYR A 203 -5.74 -11.12 9.09
N THR A 204 -4.46 -11.42 8.85
CA THR A 204 -3.32 -10.85 9.53
C THR A 204 -2.34 -10.32 8.50
N THR A 205 -1.68 -9.20 8.78
CA THR A 205 -0.66 -8.62 7.90
C THR A 205 0.41 -7.93 8.74
N ALA A 206 1.68 -8.12 8.37
CA ALA A 206 2.82 -7.55 9.07
C ALA A 206 4.01 -7.37 8.12
N ARG A 207 5.01 -6.60 8.54
CA ARG A 207 6.31 -6.52 7.85
C ARG A 207 7.09 -7.83 7.95
N SER A 208 7.04 -8.49 9.10
CA SER A 208 7.72 -9.75 9.38
C SER A 208 6.72 -10.89 9.54
N ALA A 209 7.01 -12.05 8.96
CA ALA A 209 6.19 -13.25 9.16
C ALA A 209 6.08 -13.69 10.64
N LYS A 210 7.06 -13.29 11.47
CA LYS A 210 7.05 -13.59 12.93
C LYS A 210 5.98 -12.83 13.69
N ASP A 211 5.51 -11.73 13.12
CA ASP A 211 4.51 -10.84 13.72
C ASP A 211 3.08 -11.15 13.22
N LEU A 212 2.92 -12.17 12.36
CA LEU A 212 1.62 -12.65 11.90
C LEU A 212 0.96 -13.55 12.95
N ASP A 213 -0.37 -13.49 13.01
CA ASP A 213 -1.15 -14.53 13.68
C ASP A 213 -0.98 -15.87 12.95
N SER A 214 -1.15 -16.99 13.68
CA SER A 214 -1.10 -18.30 13.04
C SER A 214 -2.24 -18.50 12.03
N ALA A 215 -1.98 -19.26 10.98
CA ALA A 215 -2.98 -19.60 9.97
C ALA A 215 -4.27 -20.17 10.59
N ALA A 216 -4.13 -21.06 11.58
CA ALA A 216 -5.26 -21.62 12.32
C ALA A 216 -6.06 -20.55 13.09
N ALA A 217 -5.40 -19.55 13.69
CA ALA A 217 -6.08 -18.48 14.41
C ALA A 217 -6.88 -17.57 13.46
N VAL A 218 -6.28 -17.20 12.32
CA VAL A 218 -6.94 -16.41 11.26
C VAL A 218 -8.18 -17.15 10.73
N GLY A 219 -8.02 -18.42 10.39
CA GLY A 219 -9.12 -19.25 9.90
C GLY A 219 -10.24 -19.37 10.92
N ARG A 220 -9.93 -19.75 12.16
CA ARG A 220 -10.94 -19.86 13.22
C ARG A 220 -11.72 -18.56 13.39
N LEU A 221 -11.05 -17.42 13.43
CA LEU A 221 -11.72 -16.13 13.62
C LEU A 221 -12.60 -15.76 12.42
N ALA A 222 -12.18 -16.06 11.19
CA ALA A 222 -13.00 -15.92 9.99
C ALA A 222 -14.29 -16.76 10.09
N GLY A 223 -14.19 -18.03 10.52
CA GLY A 223 -15.33 -18.90 10.73
C GLY A 223 -16.28 -18.39 11.82
N GLU A 224 -15.77 -18.03 12.99
CA GLU A 224 -16.55 -17.50 14.11
C GLU A 224 -17.31 -16.21 13.72
N ARG A 225 -16.66 -15.31 13.00
CA ARG A 225 -17.29 -14.07 12.48
C ARG A 225 -18.41 -14.40 11.51
N THR A 226 -18.19 -15.32 10.60
CA THR A 226 -19.18 -15.72 9.59
C THR A 226 -20.43 -16.32 10.24
N VAL A 227 -20.26 -17.24 11.17
CA VAL A 227 -21.38 -17.88 11.90
C VAL A 227 -22.16 -16.85 12.73
N ARG A 228 -21.49 -15.90 13.36
CA ARG A 228 -22.10 -14.83 14.16
C ARG A 228 -23.06 -13.98 13.34
N ARG A 229 -22.90 -13.91 12.01
CA ARG A 229 -23.78 -13.15 11.10
C ARG A 229 -25.06 -13.90 10.72
N LEU A 230 -25.14 -15.20 10.96
CA LEU A 230 -26.37 -15.96 10.70
C LEU A 230 -27.53 -15.44 11.55
N GLY A 231 -28.73 -15.56 11.02
CA GLY A 231 -29.93 -15.05 11.67
C GLY A 231 -30.05 -13.52 11.67
N SER A 232 -29.27 -12.82 10.84
CA SER A 232 -29.35 -11.36 10.69
C SER A 232 -30.75 -10.92 10.28
N LYS A 233 -31.24 -9.81 10.84
CA LYS A 233 -32.59 -9.26 10.59
C LYS A 233 -32.50 -7.81 10.13
N ARG A 234 -33.46 -7.41 9.30
CA ARG A 234 -33.64 -6.00 8.97
C ARG A 234 -34.18 -5.23 10.19
N ILE A 235 -33.57 -4.12 10.48
CA ILE A 235 -34.06 -3.16 11.48
C ILE A 235 -34.80 -2.03 10.78
N LYS A 236 -35.77 -1.41 11.49
CA LYS A 236 -36.49 -0.21 10.99
C LYS A 236 -35.53 0.99 10.99
N THR A 237 -35.79 1.96 10.13
CA THR A 237 -35.12 3.25 10.18
C THR A 237 -35.30 3.86 11.56
N ALA A 238 -34.17 4.20 12.20
CA ALA A 238 -34.15 4.72 13.55
C ALA A 238 -32.97 5.72 13.73
N ARG A 239 -33.09 6.59 14.71
CA ARG A 239 -32.01 7.45 15.20
C ARG A 239 -31.58 6.91 16.56
N VAL A 240 -30.45 6.23 16.55
CA VAL A 240 -29.93 5.53 17.74
C VAL A 240 -28.41 5.73 17.86
N PRO A 241 -27.83 5.56 19.05
CA PRO A 241 -26.37 5.43 19.17
C PRO A 241 -25.85 4.25 18.35
N VAL A 242 -24.70 4.41 17.73
CA VAL A 242 -24.06 3.38 16.91
C VAL A 242 -22.70 3.07 17.50
N LEU A 243 -22.44 1.81 17.79
CA LEU A 243 -21.13 1.29 18.15
C LEU A 243 -20.45 0.74 16.89
N PHE A 244 -19.34 1.33 16.49
CA PHE A 244 -18.51 0.80 15.40
C PHE A 244 -17.53 -0.22 15.99
N GLU A 245 -17.55 -1.43 15.43
CA GLU A 245 -16.54 -2.43 15.74
C GLU A 245 -15.14 -1.90 15.38
N ALA A 246 -14.11 -2.23 16.18
CA ALA A 246 -12.76 -1.68 16.02
C ALA A 246 -12.17 -1.86 14.61
N SER A 247 -12.39 -3.01 13.97
CA SER A 247 -11.91 -3.27 12.60
C SER A 247 -12.60 -2.39 11.54
N LEU A 248 -13.79 -1.88 11.81
CA LEU A 248 -14.55 -0.98 10.93
C LEU A 248 -14.37 0.50 11.27
N ALA A 249 -13.99 0.80 12.52
CA ALA A 249 -13.83 2.17 13.00
C ALA A 249 -12.72 2.94 12.25
N SER A 250 -11.71 2.24 11.74
CA SER A 250 -10.68 2.82 10.86
C SER A 250 -11.27 3.52 9.63
N GLY A 251 -12.43 3.06 9.12
CA GLY A 251 -13.13 3.69 8.01
C GLY A 251 -13.57 5.14 8.32
N LEU A 252 -13.93 5.44 9.58
CA LEU A 252 -14.26 6.81 9.98
C LEU A 252 -13.04 7.74 9.90
N ILE A 253 -11.88 7.25 10.34
CA ILE A 253 -10.63 8.00 10.26
C ILE A 253 -10.20 8.19 8.80
N SER A 254 -10.33 7.15 7.97
CA SER A 254 -10.03 7.24 6.53
C SER A 254 -10.89 8.31 5.83
N HIS A 255 -12.17 8.43 6.19
CA HIS A 255 -13.02 9.51 5.67
C HIS A 255 -12.55 10.90 6.09
N LEU A 256 -12.10 11.07 7.34
CA LEU A 256 -11.52 12.34 7.78
C LEU A 256 -10.23 12.65 7.01
N VAL A 257 -9.29 11.70 6.93
CA VAL A 257 -8.03 11.88 6.20
C VAL A 257 -8.29 12.27 4.74
N SER A 258 -9.23 11.59 4.09
CA SER A 258 -9.65 11.95 2.72
C SER A 258 -10.23 13.38 2.65
N ALA A 259 -11.03 13.77 3.63
CA ALA A 259 -11.68 15.08 3.64
C ALA A 259 -10.69 16.25 3.86
N ILE A 260 -9.59 16.03 4.58
CA ILE A 260 -8.56 17.05 4.85
C ILE A 260 -7.40 17.01 3.86
N SER A 261 -7.38 16.05 2.91
CA SER A 261 -6.29 15.97 1.93
C SER A 261 -6.20 17.23 1.08
N GLY A 262 -4.98 17.72 0.84
CA GLY A 262 -4.72 18.95 0.10
C GLY A 262 -5.40 18.99 -1.27
N GLY A 263 -5.34 17.89 -2.03
CA GLY A 263 -6.00 17.78 -3.33
C GLY A 263 -7.53 17.91 -3.28
N ASN A 264 -8.18 17.40 -2.21
CA ASN A 264 -9.63 17.58 -2.04
C ASN A 264 -10.01 19.00 -1.59
N LEU A 265 -9.18 19.62 -0.75
CA LEU A 265 -9.34 21.02 -0.37
C LEU A 265 -9.16 21.95 -1.59
N TYR A 266 -8.13 21.74 -2.38
CA TYR A 266 -7.86 22.49 -3.61
C TYR A 266 -9.01 22.41 -4.61
N ARG A 267 -9.51 21.22 -4.89
CA ARG A 267 -10.65 21.01 -5.79
C ARG A 267 -12.01 21.39 -5.20
N LYS A 268 -12.04 21.81 -3.94
CA LYS A 268 -13.28 22.11 -3.19
C LYS A 268 -14.27 20.93 -3.16
N SER A 269 -13.74 19.71 -3.15
CA SER A 269 -14.51 18.45 -3.14
C SER A 269 -14.61 17.82 -1.76
N THR A 270 -14.60 18.63 -0.71
CA THR A 270 -14.71 18.21 0.69
C THR A 270 -15.71 19.07 1.45
N PHE A 271 -16.32 18.46 2.49
CA PHE A 271 -17.19 19.17 3.43
C PHE A 271 -16.43 19.95 4.51
N LEU A 272 -15.10 19.82 4.58
CA LEU A 272 -14.24 20.48 5.56
C LEU A 272 -13.55 21.74 5.01
N LEU A 273 -14.10 22.38 4.00
CA LEU A 273 -13.61 23.68 3.56
C LEU A 273 -13.63 24.69 4.71
N ASP A 274 -12.59 25.50 4.80
CA ASP A 274 -12.44 26.54 5.84
C ASP A 274 -12.53 26.02 7.28
N SER A 275 -12.15 24.76 7.51
CA SER A 275 -12.21 24.11 8.83
C SER A 275 -10.89 24.17 9.60
N LEU A 276 -9.84 24.78 9.04
CA LEU A 276 -8.57 24.95 9.74
C LEU A 276 -8.77 25.73 11.05
N GLY A 277 -8.27 25.18 12.15
CA GLY A 277 -8.44 25.75 13.50
C GLY A 277 -9.83 25.54 14.11
N LYS A 278 -10.76 24.84 13.45
CA LYS A 278 -12.06 24.51 13.97
C LYS A 278 -12.12 23.09 14.50
N GLN A 279 -12.93 22.84 15.51
CA GLN A 279 -13.18 21.51 16.02
C GLN A 279 -14.06 20.72 15.04
N VAL A 280 -13.52 19.63 14.48
CA VAL A 280 -14.20 18.77 13.49
C VAL A 280 -14.65 17.43 14.05
N MET A 281 -14.16 17.04 15.23
CA MET A 281 -14.55 15.84 15.95
C MET A 281 -14.82 16.15 17.42
N SER A 282 -15.31 15.16 18.17
CA SER A 282 -15.55 15.30 19.60
C SER A 282 -14.25 15.61 20.34
N SER A 283 -14.31 16.47 21.37
CA SER A 283 -13.14 16.98 22.11
C SER A 283 -12.31 15.90 22.83
N HIS A 284 -12.85 14.70 23.01
CA HIS A 284 -12.12 13.57 23.62
C HIS A 284 -11.37 12.70 22.58
N ILE A 285 -11.42 13.06 21.28
CA ILE A 285 -10.71 12.35 20.22
C ILE A 285 -9.51 13.18 19.80
N THR A 286 -8.34 12.58 19.87
CA THR A 286 -7.09 13.10 19.29
C THR A 286 -6.64 12.16 18.17
N ILE A 287 -6.27 12.73 17.03
CA ILE A 287 -5.76 11.98 15.88
C ILE A 287 -4.37 12.53 15.59
N GLU A 288 -3.39 11.61 15.55
CA GLU A 288 -1.98 11.91 15.27
C GLU A 288 -1.48 11.05 14.12
N GLU A 289 -0.66 11.62 13.26
CA GLU A 289 0.10 10.92 12.27
C GLU A 289 1.51 10.64 12.80
N GLN A 290 1.94 9.39 12.73
CA GLN A 290 3.27 8.95 13.20
C GLN A 290 3.97 8.15 12.08
N PRO A 291 4.60 8.83 11.11
CA PRO A 291 5.18 8.16 9.94
C PRO A 291 6.43 7.32 10.27
N HIS A 292 7.04 7.49 11.43
CA HIS A 292 8.30 6.84 11.82
C HIS A 292 8.13 5.70 12.85
N LEU A 293 6.97 5.06 12.90
CA LEU A 293 6.80 3.86 13.72
C LEU A 293 7.63 2.70 13.17
N LEU A 294 8.44 2.07 14.03
CA LEU A 294 9.20 0.87 13.66
C LEU A 294 8.26 -0.22 13.17
N LYS A 295 8.58 -0.85 12.05
CA LYS A 295 7.76 -1.88 11.37
C LYS A 295 6.32 -1.44 11.03
N GLY A 296 5.99 -0.17 11.13
CA GLY A 296 4.67 0.33 10.79
C GLY A 296 4.31 0.05 9.33
N LEU A 297 3.08 -0.45 9.09
CA LEU A 297 2.65 -0.81 7.72
C LEU A 297 2.53 0.38 6.78
N ALA A 298 2.29 1.57 7.33
CA ALA A 298 2.23 2.83 6.60
C ALA A 298 3.44 3.74 6.87
N SER A 299 4.44 3.26 7.63
CA SER A 299 5.64 4.06 7.92
C SER A 299 6.53 4.19 6.70
N SER A 300 7.09 5.38 6.54
CA SER A 300 8.03 5.76 5.50
C SER A 300 9.16 6.59 6.11
N PRO A 301 10.44 6.35 5.75
CA PRO A 301 11.57 7.10 6.30
C PRO A 301 11.61 8.57 5.85
N PHE A 302 10.96 8.91 4.76
CA PHE A 302 10.84 10.27 4.23
C PHE A 302 9.56 10.39 3.40
N ASP A 303 9.11 11.61 3.22
CA ASP A 303 8.04 11.99 2.30
C ASP A 303 8.63 12.23 0.91
N ASN A 304 7.96 11.76 -0.12
CA ASN A 304 8.35 11.91 -1.53
C ASN A 304 7.32 12.70 -2.34
N GLU A 305 6.43 13.44 -1.67
CA GLU A 305 5.45 14.35 -2.30
C GLU A 305 5.95 15.80 -2.36
#